data_bea969a08adb2c978de4f4312901e493
#
_entry.id   bea969a08adb2c978de4f4312901e493
#
_cell.length_a   1.000
_cell.length_b   1.000
_cell.length_c   1.000
_cell.angle_alpha   90.00
_cell.angle_beta   90.00
_cell.angle_gamma   90.00
#
_symmetry.space_group_name_H-M   'P 1'
#
loop_
_entity.id
_entity.type
_entity.pdbx_description
1 polymer ?
#
loop_
_entity_poly.entity_id
_entity_poly.type
_entity_poly.pdbx_seq_one_letter_code
_entity_poly.pdbx_strand_id
1 'polypeptide(L)'
;TGGLTRLTDKRKVRKDIADIFCTNADGVRGKKALDWNLVDHIAPPSKFNSLIDERVSFLESKVKLRNGSTGINLNNIKRTITDKNINYETISCILKKDIRVAEIRIHGPKENEIISINELLEKGSEYWVLKFVRELDDLILMLRANELETGVITIQSEGSSTVIQKLTNLLEENKDNWLVNEIIGFM
;
A
#
# COMPACT_ATOMS: atom_id res chain seq x y z
N THR A 1 4.49 -14.59 -0.16
CA THR A 1 3.53 -14.57 0.96
C THR A 1 2.17 -14.07 0.46
N GLY A 2 1.07 -14.62 1.01
CA GLY A 2 -0.29 -14.24 0.63
C GLY A 2 -0.88 -14.97 -0.56
N GLY A 3 -0.15 -15.85 -1.24
CA GLY A 3 -0.66 -16.61 -2.40
C GLY A 3 -1.84 -17.50 -2.05
N LEU A 4 -1.79 -18.21 -0.92
CA LEU A 4 -2.88 -19.06 -0.44
C LEU A 4 -4.15 -18.26 -0.14
N THR A 5 -4.02 -17.12 0.54
CA THR A 5 -5.16 -16.23 0.83
C THR A 5 -5.78 -15.71 -0.47
N ARG A 6 -4.96 -15.35 -1.46
CA ARG A 6 -5.47 -14.90 -2.77
C ARG A 6 -6.20 -16.00 -3.54
N LEU A 7 -5.75 -17.25 -3.43
CA LEU A 7 -6.43 -18.38 -4.04
C LEU A 7 -7.84 -18.57 -3.49
N THR A 8 -8.00 -18.62 -2.17
CA THR A 8 -9.28 -18.89 -1.53
C THR A 8 -10.18 -17.66 -1.46
N ASP A 9 -9.62 -16.50 -1.07
CA ASP A 9 -10.41 -15.29 -0.79
C ASP A 9 -10.68 -14.45 -2.04
N LYS A 10 -9.68 -14.28 -2.90
CA LYS A 10 -9.83 -13.48 -4.14
C LYS A 10 -10.35 -14.33 -5.30
N ARG A 11 -9.70 -15.45 -5.60
CA ARG A 11 -10.04 -16.32 -6.72
C ARG A 11 -11.23 -17.25 -6.41
N LYS A 12 -11.63 -17.38 -5.13
CA LYS A 12 -12.71 -18.27 -4.69
C LYS A 12 -12.49 -19.73 -5.08
N VAL A 13 -11.23 -20.15 -5.15
CA VAL A 13 -10.90 -21.58 -5.33
C VAL A 13 -11.36 -22.34 -4.11
N ARG A 14 -12.01 -23.47 -4.31
CA ARG A 14 -12.44 -24.35 -3.23
C ARG A 14 -11.26 -24.82 -2.41
N LYS A 15 -11.36 -24.83 -1.07
CA LYS A 15 -10.23 -25.07 -0.16
C LYS A 15 -9.49 -26.38 -0.42
N ASP A 16 -10.20 -27.46 -0.65
CA ASP A 16 -9.62 -28.77 -0.97
C ASP A 16 -8.82 -28.76 -2.29
N ILE A 17 -9.32 -28.04 -3.29
CA ILE A 17 -8.60 -27.83 -4.56
C ILE A 17 -7.38 -26.96 -4.36
N ALA A 18 -7.47 -25.90 -3.54
CA ALA A 18 -6.34 -25.03 -3.21
C ALA A 18 -5.23 -25.82 -2.51
N ASP A 19 -5.57 -26.70 -1.58
CA ASP A 19 -4.61 -27.57 -0.87
C ASP A 19 -3.88 -28.50 -1.84
N ILE A 20 -4.61 -29.16 -2.75
CA ILE A 20 -4.03 -30.02 -3.79
C ILE A 20 -3.14 -29.20 -4.73
N PHE A 21 -3.60 -28.01 -5.16
CA PHE A 21 -2.83 -27.15 -6.05
C PHE A 21 -1.52 -26.67 -5.40
N CYS A 22 -1.56 -26.28 -4.14
CA CYS A 22 -0.38 -25.77 -3.43
C CYS A 22 0.69 -26.84 -3.13
N THR A 23 0.28 -28.12 -3.15
CA THR A 23 1.22 -29.26 -2.97
C THR A 23 1.70 -29.86 -4.29
N ASN A 24 1.16 -29.42 -5.42
CA ASN A 24 1.53 -29.94 -6.74
C ASN A 24 2.65 -29.09 -7.37
N ALA A 25 3.85 -29.64 -7.44
CA ALA A 25 5.01 -28.99 -8.05
C ALA A 25 4.86 -28.76 -9.57
N ASP A 26 4.12 -29.63 -10.28
CA ASP A 26 3.95 -29.54 -11.73
C ASP A 26 2.95 -28.45 -12.17
N GLY A 27 2.20 -27.91 -11.22
CA GLY A 27 1.14 -26.95 -11.49
C GLY A 27 -0.05 -27.56 -12.22
N VAL A 28 -0.95 -26.70 -12.73
CA VAL A 28 -2.18 -27.10 -13.42
C VAL A 28 -2.32 -26.30 -14.71
N ARG A 29 -2.74 -26.94 -15.81
CA ARG A 29 -2.77 -26.33 -17.16
C ARG A 29 -4.13 -26.47 -17.83
N GLY A 30 -4.36 -25.61 -18.82
CA GLY A 30 -5.49 -25.68 -19.75
C GLY A 30 -6.84 -25.71 -19.05
N LYS A 31 -7.75 -26.57 -19.54
CA LYS A 31 -9.11 -26.67 -19.05
C LYS A 31 -9.20 -26.93 -17.55
N LYS A 32 -8.32 -27.76 -16.99
CA LYS A 32 -8.29 -28.03 -15.55
C LYS A 32 -8.00 -26.78 -14.73
N ALA A 33 -7.13 -25.88 -15.20
CA ALA A 33 -6.85 -24.60 -14.54
C ALA A 33 -8.09 -23.69 -14.56
N LEU A 34 -8.85 -23.67 -15.65
CA LEU A 34 -10.11 -22.95 -15.76
C LEU A 34 -11.18 -23.53 -14.83
N ASP A 35 -11.40 -24.85 -14.87
CA ASP A 35 -12.40 -25.55 -14.04
C ASP A 35 -12.11 -25.38 -12.54
N TRP A 36 -10.84 -25.23 -12.17
CA TRP A 36 -10.42 -24.97 -10.80
C TRP A 36 -10.41 -23.49 -10.41
N ASN A 37 -10.87 -22.60 -11.29
CA ASN A 37 -10.90 -21.16 -11.09
C ASN A 37 -9.49 -20.54 -10.83
N LEU A 38 -8.44 -21.19 -11.32
CA LEU A 38 -7.07 -20.66 -11.22
C LEU A 38 -6.78 -19.58 -12.26
N VAL A 39 -7.44 -19.64 -13.40
CA VAL A 39 -7.37 -18.66 -14.48
C VAL A 39 -8.78 -18.28 -14.94
N ASP A 40 -8.93 -17.09 -15.53
CA ASP A 40 -10.24 -16.60 -16.00
C ASP A 40 -10.57 -17.10 -17.40
N HIS A 41 -9.55 -17.26 -18.25
CA HIS A 41 -9.70 -17.63 -19.65
C HIS A 41 -8.56 -18.53 -20.09
N ILE A 42 -8.82 -19.31 -21.11
CA ILE A 42 -7.82 -20.12 -21.81
C ILE A 42 -7.98 -19.93 -23.31
N ALA A 43 -6.88 -19.96 -24.04
CA ALA A 43 -6.89 -19.96 -25.49
C ALA A 43 -5.73 -20.82 -26.03
N PRO A 44 -5.87 -21.39 -27.24
CA PRO A 44 -4.75 -22.00 -27.94
C PRO A 44 -3.72 -20.90 -28.29
N PRO A 45 -2.42 -21.26 -28.44
CA PRO A 45 -1.36 -20.27 -28.74
C PRO A 45 -1.67 -19.36 -29.93
N SER A 46 -2.32 -19.90 -30.97
CA SER A 46 -2.69 -19.13 -32.17
C SER A 46 -3.76 -18.05 -31.92
N LYS A 47 -4.54 -18.11 -30.84
CA LYS A 47 -5.60 -17.16 -30.50
C LYS A 47 -5.31 -16.39 -29.23
N PHE A 48 -4.15 -16.60 -28.61
CA PHE A 48 -3.86 -16.03 -27.29
C PHE A 48 -3.80 -14.49 -27.32
N ASN A 49 -3.11 -13.91 -28.32
CA ASN A 49 -3.04 -12.46 -28.45
C ASN A 49 -4.40 -11.82 -28.72
N SER A 50 -5.21 -12.42 -29.60
CA SER A 50 -6.58 -11.93 -29.86
C SER A 50 -7.45 -11.94 -28.62
N LEU A 51 -7.31 -12.97 -27.76
CA LEU A 51 -8.01 -13.01 -26.48
C LEU A 51 -7.54 -11.94 -25.52
N ILE A 52 -6.23 -11.64 -25.49
CA ILE A 52 -5.69 -10.53 -24.69
C ILE A 52 -6.31 -9.21 -25.14
N ASP A 53 -6.28 -8.92 -26.43
CA ASP A 53 -6.82 -7.67 -27.00
C ASP A 53 -8.32 -7.51 -26.69
N GLU A 54 -9.08 -8.58 -26.81
CA GLU A 54 -10.52 -8.61 -26.45
C GLU A 54 -10.71 -8.29 -24.95
N ARG A 55 -9.90 -8.91 -24.08
CA ARG A 55 -10.01 -8.70 -22.63
C ARG A 55 -9.58 -7.32 -22.20
N VAL A 56 -8.53 -6.77 -22.81
CA VAL A 56 -8.09 -5.39 -22.58
C VAL A 56 -9.21 -4.43 -22.96
N SER A 57 -9.75 -4.55 -24.17
CA SER A 57 -10.85 -3.68 -24.64
C SER A 57 -12.09 -3.78 -23.72
N PHE A 58 -12.43 -4.98 -23.27
CA PHE A 58 -13.51 -5.18 -22.30
C PHE A 58 -13.25 -4.49 -20.96
N LEU A 59 -12.04 -4.57 -20.44
CA LEU A 59 -11.67 -3.91 -19.18
C LEU A 59 -11.65 -2.38 -19.34
N GLU A 60 -11.08 -1.89 -20.43
CA GLU A 60 -11.05 -0.45 -20.75
C GLU A 60 -12.46 0.14 -20.82
N SER A 61 -13.43 -0.58 -21.42
CA SER A 61 -14.83 -0.13 -21.50
C SER A 61 -15.50 0.05 -20.13
N LYS A 62 -14.98 -0.61 -19.08
CA LYS A 62 -15.49 -0.53 -17.72
C LYS A 62 -14.79 0.51 -16.85
N VAL A 63 -13.63 0.99 -17.28
CA VAL A 63 -12.87 2.00 -16.54
C VAL A 63 -13.52 3.36 -16.71
N LYS A 64 -13.92 3.98 -15.60
CA LYS A 64 -14.24 5.41 -15.60
C LYS A 64 -12.94 6.17 -15.78
N LEU A 65 -12.74 6.74 -16.96
CA LEU A 65 -11.61 7.63 -17.20
C LEU A 65 -11.66 8.78 -16.19
N ARG A 66 -10.56 9.00 -15.49
CA ARG A 66 -10.38 10.17 -14.61
C ARG A 66 -10.10 11.38 -15.52
N ASN A 67 -11.15 11.91 -16.15
CA ASN A 67 -11.03 13.03 -17.08
C ASN A 67 -10.40 14.24 -16.36
N GLY A 68 -9.27 14.72 -16.89
CA GLY A 68 -8.62 15.94 -16.44
C GLY A 68 -7.78 15.84 -15.16
N SER A 69 -7.65 14.67 -14.53
CA SER A 69 -6.78 14.50 -13.38
C SER A 69 -5.36 14.14 -13.83
N THR A 70 -4.42 14.99 -13.48
CA THR A 70 -2.98 14.68 -13.56
C THR A 70 -2.58 13.92 -12.31
N GLY A 71 -1.66 12.95 -12.44
CA GLY A 71 -1.03 12.29 -11.29
C GLY A 71 -0.14 13.24 -10.52
N ILE A 72 0.37 12.77 -9.38
CA ILE A 72 1.38 13.49 -8.59
C ILE A 72 2.75 12.81 -8.74
N ASN A 73 3.81 13.58 -8.58
CA ASN A 73 5.15 13.02 -8.46
C ASN A 73 5.38 12.50 -7.04
N LEU A 74 5.93 11.29 -6.94
CA LEU A 74 6.36 10.74 -5.65
C LEU A 74 7.86 10.97 -5.49
N ASN A 75 8.23 11.96 -4.69
CA ASN A 75 9.62 12.25 -4.36
C ASN A 75 10.25 11.09 -3.58
N ASN A 76 11.57 10.96 -3.65
CA ASN A 76 12.30 9.98 -2.87
C ASN A 76 12.15 10.29 -1.36
N ILE A 77 11.95 9.23 -0.58
CA ILE A 77 11.92 9.34 0.88
C ILE A 77 13.32 9.67 1.37
N LYS A 78 13.43 10.74 2.15
CA LYS A 78 14.67 11.16 2.78
C LYS A 78 14.76 10.56 4.17
N ARG A 79 15.83 9.83 4.44
CA ARG A 79 16.08 9.24 5.76
C ARG A 79 17.55 9.27 6.11
N THR A 80 17.83 9.34 7.42
CA THR A 80 19.16 9.19 7.97
C THR A 80 19.17 7.96 8.88
N ILE A 81 20.09 7.02 8.62
CA ILE A 81 20.23 5.78 9.36
C ILE A 81 21.57 5.80 10.09
N THR A 82 21.53 5.51 11.38
CA THR A 82 22.69 5.26 12.24
C THR A 82 22.49 3.91 12.96
N ASP A 83 23.49 3.44 13.71
CA ASP A 83 23.39 2.19 14.46
C ASP A 83 22.24 2.15 15.48
N LYS A 84 21.80 3.33 15.95
CA LYS A 84 20.79 3.47 17.01
C LYS A 84 19.52 4.20 16.56
N ASN A 85 19.55 4.92 15.47
CA ASN A 85 18.44 5.78 15.07
C ASN A 85 18.17 5.70 13.57
N ILE A 86 16.90 5.74 13.24
CA ILE A 86 16.40 5.94 11.86
C ILE A 86 15.49 7.17 11.91
N ASN A 87 15.88 8.24 11.21
CA ASN A 87 15.17 9.51 11.23
C ASN A 87 14.64 9.86 9.85
N TYR A 88 13.38 10.24 9.81
CA TYR A 88 12.66 10.83 8.69
C TYR A 88 12.17 12.23 9.05
N GLU A 89 11.40 12.87 8.20
CA GLU A 89 10.86 14.19 8.47
C GLU A 89 9.64 14.15 9.44
N THR A 90 8.77 13.15 9.30
CA THR A 90 7.53 13.02 10.10
C THR A 90 7.61 11.96 11.18
N ILE A 91 8.60 11.08 11.14
CA ILE A 91 8.79 10.01 12.12
C ILE A 91 10.27 9.85 12.48
N SER A 92 10.50 9.32 13.66
CA SER A 92 11.82 8.87 14.08
C SER A 92 11.72 7.51 14.79
N CYS A 93 12.78 6.72 14.74
CA CYS A 93 12.86 5.43 15.41
C CYS A 93 14.17 5.32 16.18
N ILE A 94 14.10 4.90 17.45
CA ILE A 94 15.26 4.58 18.29
C ILE A 94 15.34 3.07 18.42
N LEU A 95 16.49 2.50 18.06
CA LEU A 95 16.78 1.08 18.17
C LEU A 95 17.50 0.79 19.48
N LYS A 96 16.82 0.18 20.44
CA LYS A 96 17.37 -0.32 21.70
C LYS A 96 17.69 -1.80 21.54
N LYS A 97 18.80 -2.08 20.86
CA LYS A 97 19.18 -3.45 20.45
C LYS A 97 19.43 -4.37 21.64
N ASP A 98 19.96 -3.84 22.73
CA ASP A 98 20.24 -4.55 23.99
C ASP A 98 18.99 -5.16 24.62
N ILE A 99 17.84 -4.51 24.50
CA ILE A 99 16.54 -4.97 25.00
C ILE A 99 15.56 -5.35 23.89
N ARG A 100 16.01 -5.38 22.62
CA ARG A 100 15.25 -5.78 21.43
C ARG A 100 13.98 -4.95 21.20
N VAL A 101 14.05 -3.64 21.45
CA VAL A 101 12.92 -2.70 21.31
C VAL A 101 13.23 -1.67 20.24
N ALA A 102 12.26 -1.40 19.37
CA ALA A 102 12.24 -0.25 18.46
C ALA A 102 11.17 0.74 18.94
N GLU A 103 11.57 1.98 19.24
CA GLU A 103 10.67 3.04 19.69
C GLU A 103 10.40 3.99 18.51
N ILE A 104 9.20 3.94 17.96
CA ILE A 104 8.76 4.84 16.88
C ILE A 104 8.09 6.06 17.51
N ARG A 105 8.52 7.26 17.09
CA ARG A 105 7.88 8.51 17.45
C ARG A 105 7.34 9.19 16.20
N ILE A 106 6.05 9.51 16.22
CA ILE A 106 5.36 10.23 15.16
C ILE A 106 5.32 11.71 15.53
N HIS A 107 5.85 12.57 14.64
CA HIS A 107 5.80 14.01 14.76
C HIS A 107 4.57 14.52 14.01
N GLY A 108 3.54 14.89 14.75
CA GLY A 108 2.26 15.35 14.19
C GLY A 108 2.40 16.62 13.33
N PRO A 109 1.42 16.88 12.47
CA PRO A 109 1.44 18.03 11.59
C PRO A 109 1.33 19.34 12.38
N LYS A 110 1.94 20.39 11.83
CA LYS A 110 1.79 21.76 12.33
C LYS A 110 0.51 22.39 11.79
N GLU A 111 0.04 23.45 12.42
CA GLU A 111 -1.22 24.10 12.03
C GLU A 111 -1.19 24.66 10.60
N ASN A 112 -0.04 25.11 10.12
CA ASN A 112 0.18 25.59 8.76
C ASN A 112 0.26 24.45 7.71
N GLU A 113 0.20 23.21 8.12
CA GLU A 113 0.15 22.04 7.22
C GLU A 113 -1.27 21.55 6.95
N ILE A 114 -2.28 22.16 7.61
CA ILE A 114 -3.68 22.00 7.28
C ILE A 114 -3.99 22.94 6.12
N ILE A 115 -4.14 22.38 4.96
CA ILE A 115 -4.28 23.12 3.71
C ILE A 115 -5.56 22.70 2.98
N SER A 116 -5.95 23.52 2.01
CA SER A 116 -7.08 23.18 1.14
C SER A 116 -6.79 21.96 0.27
N ILE A 117 -7.83 21.37 -0.31
CA ILE A 117 -7.69 20.24 -1.23
C ILE A 117 -6.86 20.60 -2.48
N ASN A 118 -6.92 21.85 -2.95
CA ASN A 118 -6.12 22.30 -4.10
C ASN A 118 -4.63 22.32 -3.75
N GLU A 119 -4.29 22.83 -2.57
CA GLU A 119 -2.90 22.84 -2.09
C GLU A 119 -2.39 21.41 -1.81
N LEU A 120 -3.27 20.48 -1.42
CA LEU A 120 -2.92 19.07 -1.27
C LEU A 120 -2.48 18.48 -2.61
N LEU A 121 -3.20 18.77 -3.69
CA LEU A 121 -2.85 18.31 -5.04
C LEU A 121 -1.52 18.93 -5.52
N GLU A 122 -1.27 20.20 -5.22
CA GLU A 122 -0.02 20.89 -5.55
C GLU A 122 1.17 20.35 -4.77
N LYS A 123 1.03 20.14 -3.45
CA LYS A 123 2.07 19.57 -2.60
C LYS A 123 2.36 18.09 -2.90
N GLY A 124 1.36 17.35 -3.33
CA GLY A 124 1.50 15.93 -3.69
C GLY A 124 2.17 15.13 -2.57
N SER A 125 3.31 14.50 -2.86
CA SER A 125 4.06 13.67 -1.89
C SER A 125 4.66 14.44 -0.72
N GLU A 126 4.72 15.77 -0.78
CA GLU A 126 5.20 16.60 0.32
C GLU A 126 4.09 16.98 1.32
N TYR A 127 2.84 16.64 1.01
CA TYR A 127 1.75 16.81 1.96
C TYR A 127 1.94 15.87 3.17
N TRP A 128 1.79 16.41 4.39
CA TRP A 128 2.17 15.71 5.63
C TRP A 128 1.59 14.29 5.72
N VAL A 129 0.30 14.10 5.42
CA VAL A 129 -0.34 12.77 5.55
C VAL A 129 0.31 11.76 4.61
N LEU A 130 0.46 12.09 3.33
CA LEU A 130 1.06 11.17 2.36
C LEU A 130 2.54 10.93 2.67
N LYS A 131 3.28 11.98 3.09
CA LYS A 131 4.66 11.85 3.53
C LYS A 131 4.76 10.90 4.72
N PHE A 132 3.96 11.13 5.76
CA PHE A 132 3.93 10.31 6.97
C PHE A 132 3.66 8.84 6.67
N VAL A 133 2.62 8.54 5.89
CA VAL A 133 2.26 7.13 5.59
C VAL A 133 3.38 6.45 4.81
N ARG A 134 3.99 7.13 3.84
CA ARG A 134 5.12 6.59 3.07
C ARG A 134 6.36 6.36 3.91
N GLU A 135 6.68 7.28 4.82
CA GLU A 135 7.81 7.14 5.75
C GLU A 135 7.57 6.01 6.76
N LEU A 136 6.33 5.86 7.24
CA LEU A 136 5.95 4.78 8.14
C LEU A 136 6.05 3.41 7.44
N ASP A 137 5.57 3.30 6.22
CA ASP A 137 5.69 2.07 5.43
C ASP A 137 7.16 1.70 5.20
N ASP A 138 7.99 2.65 4.78
CA ASP A 138 9.43 2.46 4.59
C ASP A 138 10.12 2.02 5.90
N LEU A 139 9.78 2.65 7.03
CA LEU A 139 10.32 2.29 8.34
C LEU A 139 9.91 0.85 8.75
N ILE A 140 8.64 0.49 8.58
CA ILE A 140 8.16 -0.85 8.90
C ILE A 140 8.86 -1.90 8.05
N LEU A 141 9.00 -1.66 6.75
CA LEU A 141 9.73 -2.55 5.84
C LEU A 141 11.20 -2.65 6.21
N MET A 142 11.83 -1.53 6.58
CA MET A 142 13.22 -1.47 7.03
C MET A 142 13.42 -2.30 8.31
N LEU A 143 12.59 -2.12 9.33
CA LEU A 143 12.65 -2.89 10.57
C LEU A 143 12.45 -4.39 10.30
N ARG A 144 11.46 -4.73 9.48
CA ARG A 144 11.14 -6.11 9.13
C ARG A 144 12.25 -6.83 8.38
N ALA A 145 12.99 -6.12 7.52
CA ALA A 145 14.01 -6.72 6.67
C ALA A 145 15.42 -6.69 7.30
N ASN A 146 15.73 -5.66 8.10
CA ASN A 146 17.10 -5.42 8.56
C ASN A 146 17.30 -5.52 10.07
N GLU A 147 16.23 -5.35 10.88
CA GLU A 147 16.32 -5.40 12.35
C GLU A 147 15.56 -6.63 12.88
N LEU A 148 16.02 -7.83 12.44
CA LEU A 148 15.36 -9.12 12.72
C LEU A 148 15.31 -9.49 14.21
N GLU A 149 16.19 -8.92 15.01
CA GLU A 149 16.25 -9.16 16.46
C GLU A 149 15.24 -8.30 17.24
N THR A 150 14.56 -7.35 16.60
CA THR A 150 13.53 -6.53 17.26
C THR A 150 12.35 -7.40 17.67
N GLY A 151 12.09 -7.47 18.97
CA GLY A 151 11.00 -8.26 19.55
C GLY A 151 9.75 -7.43 19.88
N VAL A 152 9.92 -6.11 20.12
CA VAL A 152 8.83 -5.20 20.48
C VAL A 152 8.97 -3.89 19.71
N ILE A 153 7.86 -3.39 19.21
CA ILE A 153 7.76 -2.04 18.64
C ILE A 153 6.82 -1.24 19.51
N THR A 154 7.27 -0.09 19.99
CA THR A 154 6.43 0.89 20.69
C THR A 154 6.20 2.09 19.78
N ILE A 155 4.98 2.63 19.80
CA ILE A 155 4.62 3.79 19.00
C ILE A 155 4.13 4.88 19.94
N GLN A 156 4.73 6.06 19.81
CA GLN A 156 4.34 7.29 20.51
C GLN A 156 4.07 8.37 19.48
N SER A 157 3.12 9.25 19.77
CA SER A 157 2.84 10.42 18.93
C SER A 157 2.95 11.69 19.74
N GLU A 158 3.42 12.75 19.10
CA GLU A 158 3.45 14.10 19.64
C GLU A 158 2.78 15.06 18.66
N GLY A 159 2.17 16.11 19.14
CA GLY A 159 1.47 17.10 18.33
C GLY A 159 0.12 17.51 18.93
N SER A 160 -0.64 18.29 18.18
CA SER A 160 -1.94 18.81 18.60
C SER A 160 -3.08 17.89 18.13
N SER A 161 -3.86 17.38 19.06
CA SER A 161 -5.07 16.62 18.74
C SER A 161 -6.08 17.43 17.93
N THR A 162 -6.15 18.74 18.16
CA THR A 162 -7.03 19.65 17.41
C THR A 162 -6.60 19.73 15.93
N VAL A 163 -5.29 19.75 15.67
CA VAL A 163 -4.75 19.78 14.31
C VAL A 163 -5.05 18.46 13.58
N ILE A 164 -4.87 17.34 14.26
CA ILE A 164 -5.21 16.02 13.70
C ILE A 164 -6.72 15.93 13.41
N GLN A 165 -7.58 16.43 14.31
CA GLN A 165 -9.03 16.40 14.07
C GLN A 165 -9.43 17.22 12.84
N LYS A 166 -8.86 18.43 12.68
CA LYS A 166 -9.09 19.24 11.47
C LYS A 166 -8.64 18.53 10.21
N LEU A 167 -7.50 17.86 10.26
CA LEU A 167 -6.95 17.10 9.15
C LEU A 167 -7.84 15.90 8.79
N THR A 168 -8.31 15.16 9.78
CA THR A 168 -9.24 14.03 9.59
C THR A 168 -10.51 14.50 8.92
N ASN A 169 -11.12 15.58 9.44
CA ASN A 169 -12.33 16.15 8.84
C ASN A 169 -12.11 16.58 7.37
N LEU A 170 -10.97 17.21 7.08
CA LEU A 170 -10.62 17.58 5.70
C LEU A 170 -10.57 16.37 4.76
N LEU A 171 -9.96 15.27 5.20
CA LEU A 171 -9.88 14.06 4.41
C LEU A 171 -11.26 13.41 4.22
N GLU A 172 -12.06 13.32 5.28
CA GLU A 172 -13.40 12.74 5.23
C GLU A 172 -14.37 13.53 4.32
N GLU A 173 -14.32 14.86 4.41
CA GLU A 173 -15.14 15.75 3.57
C GLU A 173 -14.77 15.68 2.08
N ASN A 174 -13.54 15.29 1.77
CA ASN A 174 -13.00 15.24 0.40
C ASN A 174 -12.70 13.82 -0.09
N LYS A 175 -13.27 12.79 0.52
CA LYS A 175 -13.02 11.37 0.15
C LYS A 175 -13.30 11.01 -1.31
N ASP A 176 -14.14 11.79 -1.99
CA ASP A 176 -14.44 11.61 -3.42
C ASP A 176 -13.31 12.13 -4.33
N ASN A 177 -12.36 12.90 -3.80
CA ASN A 177 -11.15 13.28 -4.52
C ASN A 177 -10.24 12.07 -4.67
N TRP A 178 -9.74 11.84 -5.87
CA TRP A 178 -8.94 10.64 -6.17
C TRP A 178 -7.69 10.52 -5.28
N LEU A 179 -6.96 11.63 -5.04
CA LEU A 179 -5.74 11.60 -4.24
C LEU A 179 -6.04 11.35 -2.75
N VAL A 180 -7.09 11.99 -2.23
CA VAL A 180 -7.55 11.75 -0.85
C VAL A 180 -7.95 10.29 -0.65
N ASN A 181 -8.70 9.74 -1.61
CA ASN A 181 -9.11 8.32 -1.57
C ASN A 181 -7.90 7.37 -1.60
N GLU A 182 -6.89 7.65 -2.42
CA GLU A 182 -5.65 6.86 -2.45
C GLU A 182 -4.86 6.98 -1.13
N ILE A 183 -4.79 8.17 -0.54
CA ILE A 183 -4.13 8.39 0.76
C ILE A 183 -4.85 7.60 1.86
N ILE A 184 -6.19 7.69 1.94
CA ILE A 184 -6.98 6.94 2.92
C ILE A 184 -6.81 5.42 2.72
N GLY A 185 -6.79 4.96 1.48
CA GLY A 185 -6.58 3.55 1.16
C GLY A 185 -5.16 3.03 1.44
N PHE A 186 -4.18 3.95 1.54
CA PHE A 186 -2.80 3.61 1.88
C PHE A 186 -2.55 3.58 3.40
N MET A 187 -3.33 4.37 4.18
CA MET A 187 -3.29 4.37 5.66
C MET A 187 -3.81 3.04 6.25
#